data_8d21144afaed688da96040ad22ba751b
#
_entry.id   8d21144afaed688da96040ad22ba751b
#
_cell.length_a   1.000
_cell.length_b   1.000
_cell.length_c   1.000
_cell.angle_alpha   90.00
_cell.angle_beta   90.00
_cell.angle_gamma   90.00
#
_symmetry.space_group_name_H-M   'P 1'
#
loop_
_entity.id
_entity.type
_entity.pdbx_description
1 polymer ?
#
loop_
_entity_poly.entity_id
_entity_poly.type
_entity_poly.pdbx_seq_one_letter_code
_entity_poly.pdbx_strand_id
1 'polypeptide(L)'
;MGVFSTLGNHDYGDYVQWPIDGISKNQNLENLKQVHADMGWRLLMNEHVILEKNNEQIALLGIENWSAKANFPRHGKMKEAHAGTEKYSFKILMSHDPSHWAAEVVTQYKDIDLMLSGHTHGMQFGVELPGFKWSPVQYMYKQWAGLYEGDNQKLYVNRGFGFIGYPGRVGVLPEITVIELV
;
A
#
# COMPACT_ATOMS: atom_id res chain seq x y z
N MET A 1 -17.20 0.21 11.66
CA MET A 1 -16.13 0.32 10.66
C MET A 1 -14.87 0.75 11.39
N GLY A 2 -13.70 0.24 11.03
CA GLY A 2 -12.45 0.50 11.74
C GLY A 2 -11.39 1.10 10.80
N VAL A 3 -10.17 1.23 11.30
CA VAL A 3 -8.99 1.60 10.50
C VAL A 3 -8.18 0.34 10.24
N PHE A 4 -7.78 0.16 8.99
CA PHE A 4 -6.92 -0.93 8.54
C PHE A 4 -5.62 -0.35 8.00
N SER A 5 -4.52 -1.03 8.25
CA SER A 5 -3.18 -0.61 7.82
C SER A 5 -2.37 -1.79 7.33
N THR A 6 -1.32 -1.51 6.56
CA THR A 6 -0.29 -2.47 6.15
C THR A 6 1.07 -1.82 6.31
N LEU A 7 2.12 -2.62 6.42
CA LEU A 7 3.50 -2.13 6.50
C LEU A 7 4.05 -1.80 5.10
N GLY A 8 4.81 -0.72 5.03
CA GLY A 8 5.63 -0.36 3.89
C GLY A 8 7.11 -0.68 4.10
N ASN A 9 7.93 -0.41 3.11
CA ASN A 9 9.35 -0.74 3.14
C ASN A 9 10.15 -0.01 4.24
N HIS A 10 9.74 1.19 4.65
CA HIS A 10 10.41 1.94 5.71
C HIS A 10 10.15 1.39 7.11
N ASP A 11 9.03 0.71 7.32
CA ASP A 11 8.61 0.24 8.64
C ASP A 11 9.53 -0.85 9.21
N TYR A 12 10.25 -1.55 8.35
CA TYR A 12 11.22 -2.57 8.75
C TYR A 12 12.56 -2.01 9.24
N GLY A 13 12.79 -0.70 9.10
CA GLY A 13 13.99 -0.05 9.58
C GLY A 13 15.28 -0.41 8.83
N ASP A 14 15.17 -0.82 7.55
CA ASP A 14 16.32 -1.25 6.74
C ASP A 14 17.23 -0.10 6.28
N TYR A 15 16.76 1.16 6.39
CA TYR A 15 17.46 2.34 5.86
C TYR A 15 18.19 3.16 6.91
N VAL A 16 18.23 2.68 8.16
CA VAL A 16 18.90 3.34 9.26
C VAL A 16 19.94 2.41 9.91
N GLN A 17 20.98 3.00 10.49
CA GLN A 17 21.91 2.26 11.32
C GLN A 17 21.34 2.16 12.74
N TRP A 18 21.26 0.96 13.25
CA TRP A 18 20.76 0.70 14.59
C TRP A 18 21.91 0.71 15.60
N PRO A 19 21.79 1.42 16.73
CA PRO A 19 22.82 1.48 17.75
C PRO A 19 23.01 0.11 18.44
N ILE A 20 24.25 -0.20 18.84
CA ILE A 20 24.57 -1.44 19.55
C ILE A 20 23.92 -1.45 20.94
N ASP A 21 23.93 -0.29 21.62
CA ASP A 21 23.41 -0.11 22.97
C ASP A 21 22.04 0.60 22.98
N GLY A 22 21.12 0.16 22.16
CA GLY A 22 19.81 0.78 22.03
C GLY A 22 18.71 -0.19 21.62
N ILE A 23 17.60 0.35 21.18
CA ILE A 23 16.51 -0.45 20.63
C ILE A 23 16.98 -1.15 19.36
N SER A 24 16.84 -2.47 19.31
CA SER A 24 17.15 -3.23 18.10
C SER A 24 16.12 -2.97 16.99
N LYS A 25 16.50 -3.23 15.74
CA LYS A 25 15.60 -3.17 14.57
C LYS A 25 14.32 -3.97 14.79
N ASN A 26 14.44 -5.20 15.29
CA ASN A 26 13.28 -6.06 15.54
C ASN A 26 12.39 -5.49 16.66
N GLN A 27 12.99 -4.97 17.73
CA GLN A 27 12.21 -4.34 18.81
C GLN A 27 11.46 -3.10 18.31
N ASN A 28 12.09 -2.30 17.42
CA ASN A 28 11.42 -1.16 16.81
C ASN A 28 10.20 -1.58 15.96
N LEU A 29 10.33 -2.65 15.19
CA LEU A 29 9.21 -3.17 14.41
C LEU A 29 8.07 -3.65 15.32
N GLU A 30 8.38 -4.36 16.41
CA GLU A 30 7.36 -4.78 17.37
C GLU A 30 6.71 -3.59 18.09
N ASN A 31 7.49 -2.56 18.44
CA ASN A 31 6.94 -1.33 18.98
C ASN A 31 6.00 -0.62 17.99
N LEU A 32 6.35 -0.59 16.70
CA LEU A 32 5.47 -0.02 15.66
C LEU A 32 4.16 -0.80 15.55
N LYS A 33 4.20 -2.13 15.57
CA LYS A 33 2.99 -2.97 15.59
C LYS A 33 2.13 -2.69 16.81
N GLN A 34 2.76 -2.50 17.98
CA GLN A 34 2.04 -2.14 19.20
C GLN A 34 1.37 -0.78 19.10
N VAL A 35 2.01 0.22 18.47
CA VAL A 35 1.41 1.54 18.21
C VAL A 35 0.12 1.41 17.39
N HIS A 36 0.10 0.56 16.35
CA HIS A 36 -1.14 0.29 15.60
C HIS A 36 -2.23 -0.28 16.51
N ALA A 37 -1.88 -1.24 17.35
CA ALA A 37 -2.83 -1.85 18.29
C ALA A 37 -3.36 -0.82 19.33
N ASP A 38 -2.48 0.01 19.88
CA ASP A 38 -2.82 1.05 20.86
C ASP A 38 -3.76 2.12 20.26
N MET A 39 -3.62 2.41 18.96
CA MET A 39 -4.53 3.29 18.22
C MET A 39 -5.87 2.61 17.86
N GLY A 40 -6.03 1.33 18.15
CA GLY A 40 -7.19 0.55 17.72
C GLY A 40 -7.23 0.28 16.22
N TRP A 41 -6.11 0.37 15.53
CA TRP A 41 -5.99 0.07 14.10
C TRP A 41 -5.66 -1.40 13.90
N ARG A 42 -6.30 -2.01 12.92
CA ARG A 42 -5.99 -3.38 12.54
C ARG A 42 -4.88 -3.39 11.49
N LEU A 43 -3.69 -3.81 11.92
CA LEU A 43 -2.57 -4.05 11.03
C LEU A 43 -2.75 -5.41 10.36
N LEU A 44 -2.87 -5.43 9.04
CA LEU A 44 -2.98 -6.64 8.24
C LEU A 44 -1.59 -7.08 7.77
N MET A 45 -1.22 -8.30 8.15
CA MET A 45 0.11 -8.87 7.86
C MET A 45 -0.05 -10.21 7.15
N ASN A 46 -0.23 -10.16 5.82
CA ASN A 46 -0.48 -11.34 4.97
C ASN A 46 -1.79 -12.07 5.33
N GLU A 47 -2.83 -11.32 5.60
CA GLU A 47 -4.15 -11.81 6.00
C GLU A 47 -5.27 -11.01 5.33
N HIS A 48 -6.50 -11.43 5.53
CA HIS A 48 -7.67 -10.67 5.12
C HIS A 48 -8.69 -10.53 6.25
N VAL A 49 -9.58 -9.58 6.09
CA VAL A 49 -10.78 -9.39 6.91
C VAL A 49 -12.00 -9.23 6.02
N ILE A 50 -13.15 -9.58 6.54
CA ILE A 50 -14.40 -9.39 5.85
C ILE A 50 -15.08 -8.13 6.38
N LEU A 51 -15.38 -7.22 5.46
CA LEU A 51 -16.16 -6.03 5.75
C LEU A 51 -17.60 -6.30 5.34
N GLU A 52 -18.53 -6.04 6.26
CA GLU A 52 -19.95 -6.26 6.04
C GLU A 52 -20.72 -4.96 6.23
N LYS A 53 -21.63 -4.69 5.29
CA LYS A 53 -22.59 -3.59 5.35
C LYS A 53 -23.85 -3.98 4.60
N ASN A 54 -25.02 -3.80 5.19
CA ASN A 54 -26.33 -4.06 4.56
C ASN A 54 -26.46 -5.50 3.99
N ASN A 55 -25.92 -6.50 4.67
CA ASN A 55 -25.83 -7.90 4.25
C ASN A 55 -24.95 -8.16 3.01
N GLU A 56 -24.19 -7.17 2.57
CA GLU A 56 -23.16 -7.35 1.55
C GLU A 56 -21.80 -7.51 2.20
N GLN A 57 -20.97 -8.36 1.62
CA GLN A 57 -19.65 -8.70 2.15
C GLN A 57 -18.58 -8.49 1.08
N ILE A 58 -17.51 -7.83 1.47
CA ILE A 58 -16.29 -7.69 0.66
C ILE A 58 -15.08 -8.19 1.44
N ALA A 59 -14.08 -8.73 0.74
CA ALA A 59 -12.83 -9.12 1.35
C ALA A 59 -11.83 -7.97 1.25
N LEU A 60 -11.26 -7.54 2.38
CA LEU A 60 -10.14 -6.62 2.45
C LEU A 60 -8.88 -7.41 2.79
N LEU A 61 -8.00 -7.55 1.82
CA LEU A 61 -6.71 -8.22 1.97
C LEU A 61 -5.63 -7.21 2.29
N GLY A 62 -4.71 -7.55 3.17
CA GLY A 62 -3.54 -6.74 3.45
C GLY A 62 -2.29 -7.61 3.50
N ILE A 63 -1.27 -7.21 2.76
CA ILE A 63 0.03 -7.88 2.78
C ILE A 63 1.11 -6.96 3.34
N GLU A 64 2.13 -7.57 3.90
CA GLU A 64 3.38 -6.89 4.22
C GLU A 64 4.03 -6.32 2.95
N ASN A 65 5.08 -5.51 3.11
CA ASN A 65 5.73 -4.92 1.94
C ASN A 65 6.16 -5.99 0.93
N TRP A 66 5.77 -5.78 -0.31
CA TRP A 66 6.19 -6.57 -1.45
C TRP A 66 6.56 -5.62 -2.60
N SER A 67 7.69 -5.83 -3.24
CA SER A 67 8.16 -5.01 -4.35
C SER A 67 8.75 -5.86 -5.47
N ALA A 68 8.47 -5.49 -6.71
CA ALA A 68 9.17 -6.04 -7.86
C ALA A 68 10.61 -5.49 -8.01
N LYS A 69 10.93 -4.41 -7.28
CA LYS A 69 12.26 -3.79 -7.29
C LYS A 69 13.19 -4.53 -6.34
N ALA A 70 14.39 -4.88 -6.82
CA ALA A 70 15.34 -5.72 -6.08
C ALA A 70 15.83 -5.12 -4.75
N ASN A 71 15.77 -3.80 -4.61
CA ASN A 71 16.30 -3.07 -3.44
C ASN A 71 15.31 -2.97 -2.28
N PHE A 72 14.09 -3.49 -2.43
CA PHE A 72 13.07 -3.42 -1.39
C PHE A 72 12.71 -4.80 -0.84
N PRO A 73 12.40 -4.88 0.47
CA PRO A 73 12.08 -6.17 1.10
C PRO A 73 10.80 -6.78 0.52
N ARG A 74 10.77 -8.12 0.49
CA ARG A 74 9.64 -8.93 0.04
C ARG A 74 9.14 -9.81 1.18
N HIS A 75 8.39 -9.23 2.10
CA HIS A 75 7.75 -9.95 3.20
C HIS A 75 6.30 -10.33 2.88
N GLY A 76 5.70 -9.64 1.90
CA GLY A 76 4.33 -9.88 1.47
C GLY A 76 4.12 -11.28 0.90
N LYS A 77 3.03 -11.93 1.36
CA LYS A 77 2.65 -13.30 0.99
C LYS A 77 1.22 -13.30 0.50
N MET A 78 1.05 -12.94 -0.76
CA MET A 78 -0.27 -12.80 -1.37
C MET A 78 -1.12 -14.07 -1.27
N LYS A 79 -0.51 -15.24 -1.43
CA LYS A 79 -1.20 -16.53 -1.32
C LYS A 79 -1.84 -16.73 0.05
N GLU A 80 -1.18 -16.30 1.14
CA GLU A 80 -1.71 -16.41 2.50
C GLU A 80 -2.91 -15.47 2.68
N ALA A 81 -2.76 -14.21 2.27
CA ALA A 81 -3.83 -13.21 2.37
C ALA A 81 -5.06 -13.55 1.52
N HIS A 82 -4.86 -14.18 0.35
CA HIS A 82 -5.92 -14.50 -0.58
C HIS A 82 -6.69 -15.79 -0.22
N ALA A 83 -6.05 -16.74 0.45
CA ALA A 83 -6.66 -18.02 0.77
C ALA A 83 -7.95 -17.87 1.59
N GLY A 84 -9.05 -18.47 1.15
CA GLY A 84 -10.36 -18.40 1.80
C GLY A 84 -11.21 -17.19 1.39
N THR A 85 -10.74 -16.40 0.43
CA THR A 85 -11.51 -15.25 -0.10
C THR A 85 -12.34 -15.59 -1.36
N GLU A 86 -12.25 -16.80 -1.87
CA GLU A 86 -12.80 -17.23 -3.16
C GLU A 86 -14.32 -17.01 -3.28
N LYS A 87 -15.04 -17.07 -2.16
CA LYS A 87 -16.50 -16.90 -2.12
C LYS A 87 -16.96 -15.43 -2.15
N TYR A 88 -16.06 -14.46 -1.95
CA TYR A 88 -16.40 -13.05 -1.95
C TYR A 88 -16.29 -12.48 -3.35
N SER A 89 -17.34 -11.82 -3.79
CA SER A 89 -17.46 -11.29 -5.15
C SER A 89 -16.66 -10.01 -5.39
N PHE A 90 -16.29 -9.29 -4.32
CA PHE A 90 -15.47 -8.07 -4.42
C PHE A 90 -14.31 -8.11 -3.43
N LYS A 91 -13.11 -7.87 -3.94
CA LYS A 91 -11.87 -7.96 -3.17
C LYS A 91 -11.03 -6.70 -3.31
N ILE A 92 -10.65 -6.13 -2.18
CA ILE A 92 -9.72 -5.00 -2.11
C ILE A 92 -8.40 -5.49 -1.56
N LEU A 93 -7.30 -5.20 -2.25
CA LEU A 93 -5.96 -5.50 -1.80
C LEU A 93 -5.25 -4.22 -1.35
N MET A 94 -4.76 -4.19 -0.13
CA MET A 94 -3.80 -3.20 0.37
C MET A 94 -2.38 -3.74 0.20
N SER A 95 -1.60 -3.13 -0.69
CA SER A 95 -0.21 -3.47 -0.94
C SER A 95 0.60 -2.20 -1.17
N HIS A 96 1.62 -1.97 -0.35
CA HIS A 96 2.32 -0.69 -0.27
C HIS A 96 2.95 -0.24 -1.59
N ASP A 97 3.73 -1.12 -2.25
CA ASP A 97 4.46 -0.78 -3.48
C ASP A 97 3.63 -1.10 -4.74
N PRO A 98 3.33 -0.11 -5.59
CA PRO A 98 2.52 -0.30 -6.80
C PRO A 98 3.15 -1.22 -7.85
N SER A 99 4.46 -1.51 -7.77
CA SER A 99 5.09 -2.46 -8.69
C SER A 99 4.56 -3.89 -8.54
N HIS A 100 3.94 -4.23 -7.41
CA HIS A 100 3.26 -5.49 -7.18
C HIS A 100 2.12 -5.73 -8.18
N TRP A 101 1.40 -4.69 -8.57
CA TRP A 101 0.30 -4.73 -9.52
C TRP A 101 0.66 -5.47 -10.81
N ALA A 102 1.62 -4.92 -11.56
CA ALA A 102 2.00 -5.47 -12.86
C ALA A 102 2.81 -6.77 -12.75
N ALA A 103 3.53 -6.97 -11.63
CA ALA A 103 4.41 -8.12 -11.47
C ALA A 103 3.67 -9.40 -11.07
N GLU A 104 2.60 -9.28 -10.29
CA GLU A 104 1.92 -10.46 -9.74
C GLU A 104 0.39 -10.35 -9.80
N VAL A 105 -0.21 -9.21 -9.36
CA VAL A 105 -1.64 -9.12 -9.15
C VAL A 105 -2.44 -9.30 -10.44
N VAL A 106 -2.10 -8.56 -11.49
CA VAL A 106 -2.80 -8.62 -12.79
C VAL A 106 -2.77 -10.00 -13.43
N THR A 107 -1.70 -10.76 -13.21
CA THR A 107 -1.48 -12.04 -13.88
C THR A 107 -1.98 -13.24 -13.08
N GLN A 108 -1.82 -13.21 -11.74
CA GLN A 108 -2.03 -14.37 -10.88
C GLN A 108 -3.29 -14.26 -10.01
N TYR A 109 -3.75 -13.03 -9.70
CA TYR A 109 -4.88 -12.76 -8.80
C TYR A 109 -5.92 -11.90 -9.51
N LYS A 110 -6.47 -12.42 -10.60
CA LYS A 110 -7.41 -11.71 -11.49
C LYS A 110 -8.76 -11.38 -10.87
N ASP A 111 -9.03 -11.93 -9.71
CA ASP A 111 -10.23 -11.71 -8.90
C ASP A 111 -10.06 -10.62 -7.83
N ILE A 112 -8.92 -9.91 -7.81
CA ILE A 112 -8.75 -8.67 -7.06
C ILE A 112 -9.36 -7.53 -7.88
N ASP A 113 -10.39 -6.89 -7.38
CA ASP A 113 -11.09 -5.80 -8.10
C ASP A 113 -10.38 -4.47 -7.95
N LEU A 114 -9.87 -4.18 -6.75
CA LEU A 114 -9.19 -2.92 -6.45
C LEU A 114 -7.92 -3.16 -5.63
N MET A 115 -6.79 -2.67 -6.11
CA MET A 115 -5.56 -2.58 -5.32
C MET A 115 -5.33 -1.14 -4.87
N LEU A 116 -5.00 -0.96 -3.61
CA LEU A 116 -4.63 0.31 -3.00
C LEU A 116 -3.14 0.31 -2.68
N SER A 117 -2.43 1.30 -3.17
CA SER A 117 -0.97 1.45 -2.97
C SER A 117 -0.57 2.87 -2.62
N GLY A 118 0.65 3.02 -2.13
CA GLY A 118 1.30 4.30 -1.83
C GLY A 118 2.73 4.35 -2.34
N HIS A 119 3.70 4.37 -1.44
CA HIS A 119 5.14 4.20 -1.65
C HIS A 119 5.86 5.31 -2.44
N THR A 120 5.30 5.74 -3.56
CA THR A 120 5.99 6.63 -4.52
C THR A 120 6.12 8.07 -4.03
N HIS A 121 5.21 8.52 -3.17
CA HIS A 121 5.03 9.91 -2.73
C HIS A 121 4.90 10.93 -3.89
N GLY A 122 4.78 10.47 -5.15
CA GLY A 122 4.98 11.31 -6.32
C GLY A 122 6.35 11.99 -6.32
N MET A 123 7.37 11.36 -5.66
CA MET A 123 8.69 11.94 -5.39
C MET A 123 8.63 13.31 -4.69
N GLN A 124 7.45 13.72 -4.16
CA GLN A 124 7.18 15.02 -3.56
C GLN A 124 7.52 16.22 -4.47
N PHE A 125 7.80 15.95 -5.73
CA PHE A 125 8.20 16.93 -6.72
C PHE A 125 7.58 16.62 -8.09
N GLY A 126 6.95 17.63 -8.71
CA GLY A 126 6.33 17.44 -10.01
C GLY A 126 5.48 18.61 -10.45
N VAL A 127 4.71 18.38 -11.48
CA VAL A 127 3.70 19.32 -12.01
C VAL A 127 2.40 18.57 -12.18
N GLU A 128 1.32 19.14 -11.68
CA GLU A 128 -0.02 18.57 -11.76
C GLU A 128 -1.01 19.65 -12.22
N LEU A 129 -1.52 19.49 -13.43
CA LEU A 129 -2.48 20.38 -14.07
C LEU A 129 -3.66 19.52 -14.58
N PRO A 130 -4.83 20.11 -14.85
CA PRO A 130 -5.93 19.37 -15.46
C PRO A 130 -5.50 18.66 -16.74
N GLY A 131 -5.61 17.30 -16.74
CA GLY A 131 -5.22 16.48 -17.89
C GLY A 131 -3.71 16.23 -18.07
N PHE A 132 -2.87 16.77 -17.18
CA PHE A 132 -1.42 16.56 -17.27
C PHE A 132 -0.81 16.37 -15.86
N LYS A 133 -0.06 15.30 -15.69
CA LYS A 133 0.74 15.07 -14.48
C LYS A 133 2.13 14.58 -14.85
N TRP A 134 3.14 15.14 -14.21
CA TRP A 134 4.53 14.78 -14.38
C TRP A 134 5.28 14.79 -13.06
N SER A 135 6.10 13.77 -12.84
CA SER A 135 7.06 13.69 -11.74
C SER A 135 8.24 12.83 -12.20
N PRO A 136 9.47 13.08 -11.73
CA PRO A 136 10.61 12.23 -12.01
C PRO A 136 10.38 10.76 -11.64
N VAL A 137 9.51 10.48 -10.68
CA VAL A 137 9.19 9.11 -10.25
C VAL A 137 8.56 8.26 -11.37
N GLN A 138 7.96 8.87 -12.40
CA GLN A 138 7.39 8.14 -13.54
C GLN A 138 8.42 7.31 -14.32
N TYR A 139 9.70 7.69 -14.25
CA TYR A 139 10.79 6.93 -14.87
C TYR A 139 11.18 5.68 -14.05
N MET A 140 10.75 5.63 -12.78
CA MET A 140 10.96 4.49 -11.91
C MET A 140 9.70 3.63 -11.76
N TYR A 141 8.54 4.27 -11.69
CA TYR A 141 7.24 3.63 -11.50
C TYR A 141 6.27 4.09 -12.57
N LYS A 142 5.79 3.17 -13.41
CA LYS A 142 4.75 3.48 -14.42
C LYS A 142 3.45 3.91 -13.76
N GLN A 143 3.08 3.21 -12.68
CA GLN A 143 1.95 3.54 -11.84
C GLN A 143 2.45 4.29 -10.60
N TRP A 144 2.38 5.61 -10.61
CA TRP A 144 2.96 6.42 -9.54
C TRP A 144 1.96 7.34 -8.82
N ALA A 145 0.80 7.63 -9.38
CA ALA A 145 -0.24 8.46 -8.76
C ALA A 145 -1.59 8.31 -9.45
N GLY A 146 -2.67 8.22 -8.64
CA GLY A 146 -4.05 8.18 -9.11
C GLY A 146 -4.50 6.80 -9.57
N LEU A 147 -5.58 6.77 -10.34
CA LEU A 147 -6.24 5.56 -10.80
C LEU A 147 -5.60 5.01 -12.08
N TYR A 148 -5.40 3.71 -12.10
CA TYR A 148 -5.01 2.91 -13.26
C TYR A 148 -6.00 1.76 -13.41
N GLU A 149 -6.28 1.39 -14.66
CA GLU A 149 -7.19 0.31 -15.00
C GLU A 149 -6.48 -0.72 -15.89
N GLY A 150 -6.79 -1.98 -15.67
CA GLY A 150 -6.32 -3.10 -16.45
C GLY A 150 -7.36 -4.21 -16.44
N ASP A 151 -7.87 -4.60 -17.62
CA ASP A 151 -8.96 -5.55 -17.77
C ASP A 151 -10.14 -5.21 -16.82
N ASN A 152 -10.42 -6.09 -15.85
CA ASN A 152 -11.48 -5.89 -14.86
C ASN A 152 -10.95 -5.42 -13.49
N GLN A 153 -9.69 -5.03 -13.40
CA GLN A 153 -9.04 -4.67 -12.16
C GLN A 153 -8.67 -3.18 -12.13
N LYS A 154 -8.63 -2.60 -10.94
CA LYS A 154 -8.23 -1.20 -10.72
C LYS A 154 -7.09 -1.13 -9.71
N LEU A 155 -6.15 -0.22 -9.97
CA LEU A 155 -5.10 0.17 -9.03
C LEU A 155 -5.25 1.65 -8.72
N TYR A 156 -5.32 2.00 -7.46
CA TYR A 156 -5.19 3.38 -7.02
C TYR A 156 -3.87 3.59 -6.26
N VAL A 157 -3.06 4.52 -6.72
CA VAL A 157 -1.79 4.89 -6.07
C VAL A 157 -1.94 6.25 -5.42
N ASN A 158 -2.00 6.25 -4.07
CA ASN A 158 -2.09 7.47 -3.26
C ASN A 158 -0.68 8.03 -3.00
N ARG A 159 -0.52 9.34 -3.10
CA ARG A 159 0.77 10.03 -2.86
C ARG A 159 1.04 10.31 -1.39
N GLY A 160 0.06 10.03 -0.53
CA GLY A 160 0.15 10.25 0.91
C GLY A 160 0.18 11.72 1.31
N PHE A 161 0.22 11.96 2.62
CA PHE A 161 0.32 13.29 3.21
C PHE A 161 1.60 13.50 4.05
N GLY A 162 2.40 12.44 4.20
CA GLY A 162 3.71 12.52 4.82
C GLY A 162 4.81 13.02 3.87
N PHE A 163 6.06 12.84 4.28
CA PHE A 163 7.23 13.18 3.48
C PHE A 163 8.30 12.09 3.56
N ILE A 164 9.21 12.11 2.59
CA ILE A 164 10.40 11.28 2.54
C ILE A 164 11.59 12.12 2.06
N GLY A 165 12.72 12.04 2.74
CA GLY A 165 13.94 12.75 2.38
C GLY A 165 13.96 14.22 2.81
N TYR A 166 12.98 15.03 2.38
CA TYR A 166 12.86 16.43 2.81
C TYR A 166 11.42 16.77 3.24
N PRO A 167 11.23 17.65 4.23
CA PRO A 167 9.91 17.97 4.78
C PRO A 167 9.19 18.99 3.91
N GLY A 168 8.83 18.62 2.69
CA GLY A 168 8.14 19.52 1.76
C GLY A 168 7.64 18.80 0.51
N ARG A 169 6.78 19.49 -0.23
CA ARG A 169 6.23 19.03 -1.51
C ARG A 169 6.21 20.20 -2.49
N VAL A 170 6.64 19.97 -3.73
CA VAL A 170 6.68 20.98 -4.79
C VAL A 170 5.85 20.47 -5.97
N GLY A 171 4.71 21.09 -6.24
CA GLY A 171 3.82 20.77 -7.35
C GLY A 171 3.06 19.44 -7.23
N VAL A 172 3.32 18.64 -6.18
CA VAL A 172 2.61 17.40 -5.86
C VAL A 172 2.02 17.54 -4.45
N LEU A 173 0.73 17.80 -4.36
CA LEU A 173 0.07 18.06 -3.09
C LEU A 173 -0.09 16.80 -2.22
N PRO A 174 -0.23 16.95 -0.89
CA PRO A 174 -0.69 15.88 -0.01
C PRO A 174 -2.06 15.37 -0.45
N GLU A 175 -2.32 14.08 -0.24
CA GLU A 175 -3.53 13.44 -0.72
C GLU A 175 -4.21 12.60 0.35
N ILE A 176 -5.52 12.81 0.51
CA ILE A 176 -6.44 11.89 1.16
C ILE A 176 -7.51 11.54 0.13
N THR A 177 -7.68 10.26 -0.15
CA THR A 177 -8.60 9.77 -1.20
C THR A 177 -9.86 9.21 -0.56
N VAL A 178 -11.00 9.60 -1.10
CA VAL A 178 -12.30 8.98 -0.81
C VAL A 178 -12.67 8.10 -2.01
N ILE A 179 -12.98 6.83 -1.74
CA ILE A 179 -13.40 5.86 -2.75
C ILE A 179 -14.82 5.43 -2.40
N GLU A 180 -15.72 5.56 -3.34
CA GLU A 180 -17.09 5.06 -3.26
C GLU A 180 -17.21 3.83 -4.16
N LEU A 181 -17.73 2.74 -3.59
CA LEU A 181 -18.06 1.52 -4.32
C LEU A 181 -19.53 1.57 -4.69
N VAL A 182 -19.83 1.49 -5.96
CA VAL A 182 -21.18 1.59 -6.53
C VAL A 182 -21.50 0.34 -7.36
#